data_b14bf63dfb908e8723e5e603d1fdbfbf
#
_entry.id   b14bf63dfb908e8723e5e603d1fdbfbf
#
_cell.length_a   1.000
_cell.length_b   1.000
_cell.length_c   1.000
_cell.angle_alpha   90.00
_cell.angle_beta   90.00
_cell.angle_gamma   90.00
#
_symmetry.space_group_name_H-M   'P 1'
#
loop_
_entity.id
_entity.type
_entity.pdbx_description
1 polymer ?
#
loop_
_entity_poly.entity_id
_entity_poly.type
_entity_poly.pdbx_seq_one_letter_code
_entity_poly.pdbx_strand_id
1 'polypeptide(L)'
;GPEHAVGHLLYSRIWNRFLYDQGLSPVKEPFKKLVHQGMILGSNGIKMGKRFPEFVVNPSDVVEEYGADTLRLYEMFMGPLEVSKPWNDSNVQGAKRFITRVWNFFTEPENIIEEDDGKLTRIYHQTVKKVTNDFEALGYNTAISQMMIFVNEVYKAGRCPREFAEGLIKMLSCVCPHVGEEIWQRMGHDDTIAFEPWPVYDEAKTVEDTVEI
;
A
#
# COMPACT_ATOMS: atom_id res chain seq x y z
N GLY A 1 -10.11 6.47 14.16
CA GLY A 1 -11.38 7.12 13.90
C GLY A 1 -11.84 7.93 15.09
N PRO A 2 -13.00 8.62 15.02
CA PRO A 2 -13.48 9.48 16.10
C PRO A 2 -13.79 8.71 17.39
N GLU A 3 -14.01 7.42 17.34
CA GLU A 3 -14.22 6.53 18.50
C GLU A 3 -12.98 6.45 19.41
N HIS A 4 -11.81 6.84 18.95
CA HIS A 4 -10.56 6.90 19.72
C HIS A 4 -10.31 8.26 20.38
N ALA A 5 -11.24 9.21 20.29
CA ALA A 5 -11.07 10.57 20.81
C ALA A 5 -10.79 10.58 22.32
N VAL A 6 -11.44 9.75 23.11
CA VAL A 6 -11.22 9.65 24.57
C VAL A 6 -10.13 8.61 24.86
N GLY A 7 -10.26 7.38 24.37
CA GLY A 7 -9.39 6.27 24.76
C GLY A 7 -7.95 6.38 24.28
N HIS A 8 -7.67 7.13 23.23
CA HIS A 8 -6.32 7.32 22.70
C HIS A 8 -5.91 8.80 22.69
N LEU A 9 -6.66 9.64 22.00
CA LEU A 9 -6.24 11.04 21.77
C LEU A 9 -6.18 11.83 23.06
N LEU A 10 -7.19 11.74 23.91
CA LEU A 10 -7.20 12.47 25.18
C LEU A 10 -6.13 11.95 26.13
N TYR A 11 -6.03 10.63 26.32
CA TYR A 11 -5.03 10.06 27.24
C TYR A 11 -3.60 10.33 26.79
N SER A 12 -3.28 10.17 25.50
CA SER A 12 -1.94 10.45 24.99
C SER A 12 -1.56 11.94 25.14
N ARG A 13 -2.52 12.86 24.94
CA ARG A 13 -2.28 14.30 25.12
C ARG A 13 -2.09 14.67 26.59
N ILE A 14 -2.90 14.14 27.51
CA ILE A 14 -2.75 14.38 28.97
C ILE A 14 -1.40 13.85 29.44
N TRP A 15 -1.04 12.62 29.01
CA TRP A 15 0.24 12.00 29.39
C TRP A 15 1.43 12.78 28.85
N ASN A 16 1.41 13.14 27.56
CA ASN A 16 2.46 13.96 26.97
C ASN A 16 2.57 15.34 27.67
N ARG A 17 1.48 15.95 28.03
CA ARG A 17 1.49 17.22 28.75
C ARG A 17 2.17 17.11 30.12
N PHE A 18 1.86 16.06 30.87
CA PHE A 18 2.55 15.76 32.12
C PHE A 18 4.05 15.60 31.90
N LEU A 19 4.46 14.81 30.91
CA LEU A 19 5.88 14.63 30.57
C LEU A 19 6.57 15.93 30.13
N TYR A 20 5.86 16.77 29.38
CA TYR A 20 6.37 18.09 29.00
C TYR A 20 6.59 19.00 30.21
N ASP A 21 5.63 19.05 31.15
CA ASP A 21 5.74 19.86 32.36
C ASP A 21 6.86 19.33 33.29
N GLN A 22 7.26 18.05 33.18
CA GLN A 22 8.43 17.47 33.85
C GLN A 22 9.75 17.62 33.07
N GLY A 23 9.76 18.26 31.91
CA GLY A 23 10.95 18.44 31.07
C GLY A 23 11.38 17.18 30.32
N LEU A 24 10.55 16.13 30.28
CA LEU A 24 10.86 14.84 29.63
C LEU A 24 10.37 14.74 28.18
N SER A 25 9.40 15.57 27.78
CA SER A 25 8.96 15.67 26.38
C SER A 25 9.41 16.99 25.77
N PRO A 26 9.93 17.01 24.53
CA PRO A 26 10.35 18.25 23.86
C PRO A 26 9.18 19.07 23.32
N VAL A 27 7.97 18.49 23.24
CA VAL A 27 6.80 19.13 22.64
C VAL A 27 5.60 19.09 23.57
N LYS A 28 4.82 20.18 23.54
CA LYS A 28 3.60 20.32 24.38
C LYS A 28 2.43 19.52 23.84
N GLU A 29 2.29 19.48 22.51
CA GLU A 29 1.26 18.71 21.81
C GLU A 29 1.93 17.61 20.99
N PRO A 30 1.55 16.32 21.17
CA PRO A 30 2.24 15.20 20.53
C PRO A 30 1.90 15.04 19.05
N PHE A 31 0.76 15.56 18.60
CA PHE A 31 0.24 15.35 17.25
C PHE A 31 0.16 16.68 16.48
N LYS A 32 0.72 16.69 15.25
CA LYS A 32 0.60 17.82 14.31
C LYS A 32 -0.60 17.73 13.40
N LYS A 33 -1.07 16.51 13.12
CA LYS A 33 -2.17 16.23 12.18
C LYS A 33 -2.98 15.05 12.69
N LEU A 34 -4.29 15.13 12.56
CA LEU A 34 -5.21 14.05 12.84
C LEU A 34 -5.90 13.61 11.55
N VAL A 35 -5.83 12.32 11.26
CA VAL A 35 -6.54 11.70 10.15
C VAL A 35 -7.48 10.65 10.69
N HIS A 36 -8.76 10.82 10.41
CA HIS A 36 -9.78 9.85 10.79
C HIS A 36 -9.92 8.78 9.71
N GLN A 37 -9.92 7.52 10.14
CA GLN A 37 -10.22 6.38 9.29
C GLN A 37 -11.70 6.05 9.36
N GLY A 38 -12.26 5.54 8.27
CA GLY A 38 -13.56 4.88 8.25
C GLY A 38 -13.49 3.54 8.98
N MET A 39 -14.66 3.04 9.33
CA MET A 39 -14.80 1.76 10.03
C MET A 39 -14.97 0.63 9.01
N ILE A 40 -14.32 -0.51 9.25
CA ILE A 40 -14.62 -1.75 8.52
C ILE A 40 -15.84 -2.38 9.18
N LEU A 41 -16.90 -2.51 8.40
CA LEU A 41 -18.19 -3.04 8.84
C LEU A 41 -18.30 -4.53 8.48
N GLY A 42 -19.19 -5.24 9.17
CA GLY A 42 -19.57 -6.58 8.73
C GLY A 42 -20.16 -6.55 7.31
N SER A 43 -20.25 -7.71 6.68
CA SER A 43 -20.84 -7.82 5.33
C SER A 43 -22.31 -7.37 5.27
N ASN A 44 -22.97 -7.31 6.42
CA ASN A 44 -24.32 -6.75 6.60
C ASN A 44 -24.35 -5.21 6.67
N GLY A 45 -23.20 -4.52 6.55
CA GLY A 45 -23.10 -3.07 6.64
C GLY A 45 -23.19 -2.48 8.04
N ILE A 46 -23.16 -3.32 9.09
CA ILE A 46 -23.27 -2.90 10.49
C ILE A 46 -21.92 -3.06 11.19
N LYS A 47 -21.64 -2.24 12.19
CA LYS A 47 -20.43 -2.36 13.01
C LYS A 47 -20.31 -3.77 13.58
N MET A 48 -19.16 -4.41 13.36
CA MET A 48 -18.85 -5.72 13.92
C MET A 48 -18.90 -5.68 15.45
N GLY A 49 -19.49 -6.68 16.05
CA GLY A 49 -19.62 -6.74 17.50
C GLY A 49 -20.48 -7.91 17.99
N LYS A 50 -20.61 -8.01 19.30
CA LYS A 50 -21.30 -9.13 19.99
C LYS A 50 -22.77 -9.33 19.61
N ARG A 51 -23.42 -8.29 19.05
CA ARG A 51 -24.83 -8.35 18.65
C ARG A 51 -25.08 -9.24 17.44
N PHE A 52 -24.10 -9.28 16.53
CA PHE A 52 -24.13 -10.05 15.28
C PHE A 52 -22.79 -10.77 15.10
N PRO A 53 -22.50 -11.78 15.94
CA PRO A 53 -21.20 -12.45 15.95
C PRO A 53 -20.87 -13.16 14.63
N GLU A 54 -21.86 -13.57 13.86
CA GLU A 54 -21.75 -14.22 12.56
C GLU A 54 -21.14 -13.32 11.46
N PHE A 55 -21.16 -11.99 11.66
CA PHE A 55 -20.55 -11.01 10.74
C PHE A 55 -19.23 -10.45 11.25
N VAL A 56 -18.73 -10.95 12.37
CA VAL A 56 -17.42 -10.54 12.90
C VAL A 56 -16.32 -11.28 12.13
N VAL A 57 -15.43 -10.49 11.53
CA VAL A 57 -14.22 -11.02 10.90
C VAL A 57 -13.06 -10.90 11.86
N ASN A 58 -12.42 -12.01 12.15
CA ASN A 58 -11.22 -12.03 12.97
C ASN A 58 -9.99 -11.87 12.08
N PRO A 59 -9.17 -10.81 12.25
CA PRO A 59 -7.97 -10.61 11.45
C PRO A 59 -7.01 -11.80 11.48
N SER A 60 -6.91 -12.53 12.61
CA SER A 60 -6.02 -13.69 12.73
C SER A 60 -6.42 -14.81 11.76
N ASP A 61 -7.72 -15.07 11.60
CA ASP A 61 -8.21 -16.11 10.69
C ASP A 61 -7.91 -15.73 9.22
N VAL A 62 -8.06 -14.44 8.87
CA VAL A 62 -7.73 -13.94 7.53
C VAL A 62 -6.22 -14.03 7.27
N VAL A 63 -5.39 -13.72 8.26
CA VAL A 63 -3.92 -13.84 8.14
C VAL A 63 -3.51 -15.31 7.99
N GLU A 64 -4.14 -16.22 8.71
CA GLU A 64 -3.85 -17.66 8.60
C GLU A 64 -4.23 -18.20 7.21
N GLU A 65 -5.39 -17.78 6.66
CA GLU A 65 -5.89 -18.27 5.37
C GLU A 65 -5.23 -17.60 4.16
N TYR A 66 -5.04 -16.28 4.20
CA TYR A 66 -4.60 -15.49 3.03
C TYR A 66 -3.22 -14.85 3.18
N GLY A 67 -2.70 -14.75 4.38
CA GLY A 67 -1.46 -14.05 4.70
C GLY A 67 -1.66 -12.58 5.09
N ALA A 68 -0.73 -12.06 5.91
CA ALA A 68 -0.79 -10.70 6.44
C ALA A 68 -0.77 -9.63 5.35
N ASP A 69 0.05 -9.79 4.31
CA ASP A 69 0.13 -8.84 3.19
C ASP A 69 -1.19 -8.75 2.41
N THR A 70 -1.92 -9.87 2.29
CA THR A 70 -3.23 -9.85 1.64
C THR A 70 -4.25 -9.04 2.45
N LEU A 71 -4.28 -9.21 3.77
CA LEU A 71 -5.14 -8.42 4.65
C LEU A 71 -4.80 -6.93 4.54
N ARG A 72 -3.52 -6.57 4.66
CA ARG A 72 -3.04 -5.19 4.57
C ARG A 72 -3.41 -4.55 3.23
N LEU A 73 -3.12 -5.25 2.13
CA LEU A 73 -3.45 -4.78 0.78
C LEU A 73 -4.95 -4.56 0.62
N TYR A 74 -5.75 -5.52 1.08
CA TYR A 74 -7.20 -5.45 0.99
C TYR A 74 -7.75 -4.24 1.77
N GLU A 75 -7.34 -4.05 3.02
CA GLU A 75 -7.80 -2.93 3.85
C GLU A 75 -7.48 -1.57 3.23
N MET A 76 -6.29 -1.41 2.65
CA MET A 76 -5.90 -0.18 1.97
C MET A 76 -6.60 -0.01 0.61
N PHE A 77 -6.97 -1.10 -0.05
CA PHE A 77 -7.60 -1.08 -1.38
C PHE A 77 -9.12 -0.91 -1.35
N MET A 78 -9.81 -1.22 -0.25
CA MET A 78 -11.28 -1.24 -0.14
C MET A 78 -11.99 0.06 -0.58
N GLY A 79 -11.29 1.21 -0.58
CA GLY A 79 -11.81 2.53 -0.93
C GLY A 79 -11.13 3.66 -0.14
N PRO A 80 -11.62 4.90 -0.23
CA PRO A 80 -11.05 6.03 0.49
C PRO A 80 -10.91 5.76 1.99
N LEU A 81 -9.79 6.20 2.58
CA LEU A 81 -9.43 5.86 3.96
C LEU A 81 -10.48 6.30 4.99
N GLU A 82 -11.10 7.45 4.78
CA GLU A 82 -12.06 8.07 5.71
C GLU A 82 -13.49 7.48 5.62
N VAL A 83 -13.77 6.66 4.60
CA VAL A 83 -15.11 6.11 4.38
C VAL A 83 -15.25 4.74 5.03
N SER A 84 -16.32 4.54 5.78
CA SER A 84 -16.69 3.23 6.34
C SER A 84 -17.14 2.27 5.22
N LYS A 85 -16.69 1.01 5.26
CA LYS A 85 -16.85 0.05 4.18
C LYS A 85 -17.24 -1.33 4.72
N PRO A 86 -18.18 -2.04 4.07
CA PRO A 86 -18.49 -3.42 4.42
C PRO A 86 -17.38 -4.38 3.99
N TRP A 87 -17.13 -5.37 4.80
CA TRP A 87 -16.25 -6.49 4.47
C TRP A 87 -16.78 -7.31 3.30
N ASN A 88 -15.87 -7.77 2.43
CA ASN A 88 -16.21 -8.60 1.28
C ASN A 88 -15.10 -9.62 0.99
N ASP A 89 -15.39 -10.91 1.21
CA ASP A 89 -14.43 -12.01 1.03
C ASP A 89 -13.93 -12.15 -0.41
N SER A 90 -14.80 -11.91 -1.40
CA SER A 90 -14.40 -11.97 -2.81
C SER A 90 -13.32 -10.95 -3.16
N ASN A 91 -13.35 -9.80 -2.52
CA ASN A 91 -12.33 -8.75 -2.71
C ASN A 91 -11.01 -9.11 -2.00
N VAL A 92 -11.06 -9.81 -0.86
CA VAL A 92 -9.85 -10.38 -0.21
C VAL A 92 -9.14 -11.34 -1.15
N GLN A 93 -9.89 -12.24 -1.79
CA GLN A 93 -9.35 -13.15 -2.80
C GLN A 93 -8.78 -12.42 -4.02
N GLY A 94 -9.39 -11.27 -4.39
CA GLY A 94 -8.86 -10.38 -5.42
C GLY A 94 -7.48 -9.82 -5.06
N ALA A 95 -7.32 -9.36 -3.82
CA ALA A 95 -6.03 -8.89 -3.31
C ALA A 95 -4.98 -10.02 -3.31
N LYS A 96 -5.35 -11.22 -2.87
CA LYS A 96 -4.47 -12.41 -2.92
C LYS A 96 -4.02 -12.73 -4.34
N ARG A 97 -4.94 -12.72 -5.31
CA ARG A 97 -4.58 -12.96 -6.72
C ARG A 97 -3.60 -11.93 -7.27
N PHE A 98 -3.75 -10.66 -6.90
CA PHE A 98 -2.79 -9.62 -7.30
C PHE A 98 -1.40 -9.89 -6.74
N ILE A 99 -1.27 -10.18 -5.43
CA ILE A 99 0.00 -10.54 -4.81
C ILE A 99 0.63 -11.76 -5.48
N THR A 100 -0.17 -12.79 -5.76
CA THR A 100 0.31 -14.00 -6.46
C THR A 100 0.84 -13.67 -7.87
N ARG A 101 0.18 -12.77 -8.61
CA ARG A 101 0.66 -12.31 -9.91
C ARG A 101 1.99 -11.57 -9.82
N VAL A 102 2.11 -10.66 -8.84
CA VAL A 102 3.38 -9.96 -8.59
C VAL A 102 4.47 -10.97 -8.28
N TRP A 103 4.23 -11.89 -7.35
CA TRP A 103 5.16 -12.95 -7.01
C TRP A 103 5.61 -13.75 -8.25
N ASN A 104 4.66 -14.33 -8.97
CA ASN A 104 4.97 -15.19 -10.12
C ASN A 104 5.75 -14.49 -11.24
N PHE A 105 5.60 -13.18 -11.39
CA PHE A 105 6.33 -12.45 -12.42
C PHE A 105 7.72 -12.03 -11.95
N PHE A 106 7.82 -11.42 -10.78
CA PHE A 106 9.05 -10.74 -10.34
C PHE A 106 10.03 -11.67 -9.62
N THR A 107 9.67 -12.91 -9.32
CA THR A 107 10.60 -13.94 -8.82
C THR A 107 11.27 -14.76 -9.93
N GLU A 108 10.85 -14.61 -11.19
CA GLU A 108 11.44 -15.30 -12.33
C GLU A 108 12.50 -14.41 -12.98
N PRO A 109 13.81 -14.77 -12.89
CA PRO A 109 14.90 -13.92 -13.41
C PRO A 109 14.80 -13.63 -14.90
N GLU A 110 14.25 -14.56 -15.69
CA GLU A 110 14.07 -14.43 -17.14
C GLU A 110 13.06 -13.33 -17.53
N ASN A 111 12.20 -12.93 -16.63
CA ASN A 111 11.25 -11.83 -16.84
C ASN A 111 11.88 -10.44 -16.62
N ILE A 112 13.07 -10.39 -16.04
CA ILE A 112 13.77 -9.14 -15.71
C ILE A 112 14.87 -8.89 -16.73
N ILE A 113 14.87 -7.71 -17.33
CA ILE A 113 15.91 -7.24 -18.26
C ILE A 113 16.67 -6.08 -17.64
N GLU A 114 17.97 -5.97 -17.94
CA GLU A 114 18.81 -4.93 -17.33
C GLU A 114 18.54 -3.54 -17.91
N GLU A 115 18.21 -3.46 -19.20
CA GLU A 115 17.99 -2.18 -19.89
C GLU A 115 16.52 -1.95 -20.22
N ASP A 116 16.11 -0.68 -20.19
CA ASP A 116 14.77 -0.25 -20.62
C ASP A 116 14.65 -0.37 -22.15
N ASP A 117 13.71 -1.19 -22.61
CA ASP A 117 13.39 -1.37 -24.04
C ASP A 117 12.33 -0.36 -24.55
N GLY A 118 11.97 0.62 -23.73
CA GLY A 118 11.02 1.70 -24.05
C GLY A 118 9.54 1.35 -23.92
N LYS A 119 9.20 0.06 -23.76
CA LYS A 119 7.77 -0.36 -23.75
C LYS A 119 7.02 0.05 -22.49
N LEU A 120 7.70 0.10 -21.35
CA LEU A 120 7.12 0.38 -20.06
C LEU A 120 7.49 1.76 -19.50
N THR A 121 8.38 2.51 -20.16
CA THR A 121 8.96 3.76 -19.67
C THR A 121 7.86 4.74 -19.25
N ARG A 122 6.92 5.04 -20.13
CA ARG A 122 5.85 6.01 -19.85
C ARG A 122 4.98 5.56 -18.68
N ILE A 123 4.45 4.34 -18.74
CA ILE A 123 3.53 3.85 -17.69
C ILE A 123 4.25 3.71 -16.35
N TYR A 124 5.53 3.39 -16.32
CA TYR A 124 6.32 3.37 -15.09
C TYR A 124 6.41 4.76 -14.45
N HIS A 125 6.85 5.78 -15.21
CA HIS A 125 6.97 7.14 -14.67
C HIS A 125 5.61 7.73 -14.26
N GLN A 126 4.53 7.45 -15.01
CA GLN A 126 3.17 7.77 -14.61
C GLN A 126 2.78 7.08 -13.30
N THR A 127 3.17 5.83 -13.13
CA THR A 127 2.88 5.05 -11.92
C THR A 127 3.60 5.60 -10.71
N VAL A 128 4.91 5.88 -10.81
CA VAL A 128 5.67 6.47 -9.70
C VAL A 128 5.08 7.81 -9.30
N LYS A 129 4.80 8.70 -10.26
CA LYS A 129 4.17 10.00 -10.03
C LYS A 129 2.83 9.86 -9.29
N LYS A 130 1.95 9.01 -9.82
CA LYS A 130 0.62 8.81 -9.25
C LYS A 130 0.66 8.22 -7.84
N VAL A 131 1.46 7.17 -7.63
CA VAL A 131 1.58 6.52 -6.34
C VAL A 131 2.18 7.46 -5.30
N THR A 132 3.19 8.26 -5.67
CA THR A 132 3.78 9.28 -4.79
C THR A 132 2.73 10.28 -4.32
N ASN A 133 2.01 10.89 -5.24
CA ASN A 133 0.98 11.87 -4.92
C ASN A 133 -0.17 11.27 -4.09
N ASP A 134 -0.59 10.07 -4.43
CA ASP A 134 -1.67 9.38 -3.72
C ASP A 134 -1.25 8.99 -2.29
N PHE A 135 -0.01 8.54 -2.07
CA PHE A 135 0.47 8.21 -0.71
C PHE A 135 0.58 9.46 0.16
N GLU A 136 1.06 10.58 -0.39
CA GLU A 136 1.08 11.87 0.32
C GLU A 136 -0.32 12.36 0.70
N ALA A 137 -1.30 12.13 -0.18
CA ALA A 137 -2.71 12.46 0.03
C ALA A 137 -3.50 11.39 0.79
N LEU A 138 -2.88 10.27 1.20
CA LEU A 138 -3.49 9.09 1.83
C LEU A 138 -4.53 8.38 0.93
N GLY A 139 -4.38 8.51 -0.38
CA GLY A 139 -5.19 7.86 -1.41
C GLY A 139 -4.71 6.45 -1.74
N TYR A 140 -4.58 5.59 -0.74
CA TYR A 140 -3.99 4.26 -0.90
C TYR A 140 -4.71 3.38 -1.92
N ASN A 141 -6.03 3.45 -1.99
CA ASN A 141 -6.84 2.67 -2.92
C ASN A 141 -6.53 3.01 -4.38
N THR A 142 -6.32 4.29 -4.70
CA THR A 142 -5.98 4.73 -6.06
C THR A 142 -4.51 4.44 -6.39
N ALA A 143 -3.60 4.55 -5.42
CA ALA A 143 -2.21 4.13 -5.56
C ALA A 143 -2.10 2.63 -5.89
N ILE A 144 -2.82 1.78 -5.14
CA ILE A 144 -2.84 0.33 -5.39
C ILE A 144 -3.43 0.02 -6.76
N SER A 145 -4.52 0.69 -7.14
CA SER A 145 -5.10 0.56 -8.49
C SER A 145 -4.09 0.88 -9.59
N GLN A 146 -3.29 1.93 -9.40
CA GLN A 146 -2.25 2.30 -10.36
C GLN A 146 -1.14 1.25 -10.44
N MET A 147 -0.72 0.68 -9.30
CA MET A 147 0.25 -0.43 -9.30
C MET A 147 -0.32 -1.66 -10.03
N MET A 148 -1.61 -1.96 -9.87
CA MET A 148 -2.28 -3.03 -10.62
C MET A 148 -2.28 -2.78 -12.12
N ILE A 149 -2.51 -1.54 -12.55
CA ILE A 149 -2.44 -1.14 -13.97
C ILE A 149 -1.02 -1.38 -14.50
N PHE A 150 0.00 -0.94 -13.77
CA PHE A 150 1.39 -1.16 -14.18
C PHE A 150 1.72 -2.65 -14.32
N VAL A 151 1.33 -3.48 -13.35
CA VAL A 151 1.54 -4.94 -13.42
C VAL A 151 0.83 -5.55 -14.63
N ASN A 152 -0.35 -5.06 -15.01
CA ASN A 152 -1.04 -5.51 -16.22
C ASN A 152 -0.22 -5.20 -17.48
N GLU A 153 0.36 -4.01 -17.58
CA GLU A 153 1.20 -3.64 -18.73
C GLU A 153 2.51 -4.45 -18.75
N VAL A 154 3.11 -4.73 -17.58
CA VAL A 154 4.27 -5.62 -17.45
C VAL A 154 3.97 -7.02 -18.00
N TYR A 155 2.80 -7.59 -17.65
CA TYR A 155 2.38 -8.89 -18.19
C TYR A 155 2.17 -8.87 -19.71
N LYS A 156 1.66 -7.77 -20.26
CA LYS A 156 1.51 -7.61 -21.72
C LYS A 156 2.87 -7.51 -22.42
N ALA A 157 3.82 -6.81 -21.81
CA ALA A 157 5.19 -6.67 -22.34
C ALA A 157 5.99 -7.97 -22.25
N GLY A 158 5.65 -8.85 -21.30
CA GLY A 158 6.29 -10.14 -21.05
C GLY A 158 7.66 -10.05 -20.35
N ARG A 159 8.19 -8.85 -20.15
CA ARG A 159 9.42 -8.58 -19.41
C ARG A 159 9.41 -7.17 -18.82
N CYS A 160 10.21 -6.96 -17.78
CA CYS A 160 10.28 -5.69 -17.07
C CYS A 160 11.72 -5.26 -16.85
N PRO A 161 12.10 -4.01 -17.16
CA PRO A 161 13.39 -3.46 -16.77
C PRO A 161 13.61 -3.56 -15.27
N ARG A 162 14.83 -3.93 -14.85
CA ARG A 162 15.19 -4.09 -13.44
C ARG A 162 14.83 -2.86 -12.61
N GLU A 163 15.21 -1.67 -13.08
CA GLU A 163 14.89 -0.41 -12.41
C GLU A 163 13.39 -0.26 -12.14
N PHE A 164 12.53 -0.62 -13.10
CA PHE A 164 11.09 -0.50 -12.97
C PHE A 164 10.49 -1.57 -12.06
N ALA A 165 11.05 -2.76 -12.10
CA ALA A 165 10.69 -3.84 -11.19
C ALA A 165 11.02 -3.45 -9.75
N GLU A 166 12.24 -3.00 -9.48
CA GLU A 166 12.68 -2.54 -8.16
C GLU A 166 11.85 -1.35 -7.66
N GLY A 167 11.55 -0.38 -8.54
CA GLY A 167 10.69 0.76 -8.20
C GLY A 167 9.28 0.32 -7.81
N LEU A 168 8.67 -0.61 -8.54
CA LEU A 168 7.37 -1.17 -8.18
C LEU A 168 7.41 -1.86 -6.81
N ILE A 169 8.42 -2.72 -6.57
CA ILE A 169 8.54 -3.48 -5.32
C ILE A 169 8.76 -2.53 -4.13
N LYS A 170 9.54 -1.46 -4.28
CA LYS A 170 9.70 -0.41 -3.25
C LYS A 170 8.35 0.23 -2.90
N MET A 171 7.54 0.62 -3.87
CA MET A 171 6.21 1.19 -3.63
C MET A 171 5.26 0.17 -2.99
N LEU A 172 5.24 -1.06 -3.48
CA LEU A 172 4.37 -2.12 -2.99
C LEU A 172 4.73 -2.56 -1.56
N SER A 173 6.00 -2.57 -1.20
CA SER A 173 6.48 -2.97 0.14
C SER A 173 5.88 -2.15 1.28
N CYS A 174 5.48 -0.92 1.03
CA CYS A 174 4.77 -0.08 2.02
C CYS A 174 3.44 -0.70 2.46
N VAL A 175 2.78 -1.46 1.59
CA VAL A 175 1.51 -2.14 1.83
C VAL A 175 1.72 -3.63 2.07
N CYS A 176 2.61 -4.28 1.31
CA CYS A 176 2.93 -5.71 1.35
C CYS A 176 4.40 -5.93 1.74
N PRO A 177 4.79 -5.67 3.01
CA PRO A 177 6.20 -5.69 3.41
C PRO A 177 6.86 -7.07 3.29
N HIS A 178 6.16 -8.16 3.61
CA HIS A 178 6.75 -9.50 3.56
C HIS A 178 7.05 -9.93 2.12
N VAL A 179 6.11 -9.75 1.22
CA VAL A 179 6.29 -10.04 -0.21
C VAL A 179 7.34 -9.11 -0.82
N GLY A 180 7.32 -7.83 -0.44
CA GLY A 180 8.30 -6.85 -0.89
C GLY A 180 9.73 -7.24 -0.52
N GLU A 181 9.98 -7.55 0.75
CA GLU A 181 11.31 -7.98 1.24
C GLU A 181 11.78 -9.27 0.56
N GLU A 182 10.91 -10.27 0.44
CA GLU A 182 11.31 -11.56 -0.17
C GLU A 182 11.63 -11.41 -1.66
N ILE A 183 10.84 -10.63 -2.41
CA ILE A 183 11.15 -10.36 -3.84
C ILE A 183 12.45 -9.55 -3.95
N TRP A 184 12.64 -8.54 -3.09
CA TRP A 184 13.85 -7.72 -3.05
C TRP A 184 15.11 -8.56 -2.86
N GLN A 185 15.09 -9.48 -1.89
CA GLN A 185 16.17 -10.42 -1.65
C GLN A 185 16.42 -11.33 -2.87
N ARG A 186 15.36 -11.85 -3.51
CA ARG A 186 15.48 -12.68 -4.72
C ARG A 186 16.02 -11.94 -5.93
N MET A 187 15.86 -10.61 -5.97
CA MET A 187 16.46 -9.74 -6.98
C MET A 187 17.97 -9.51 -6.74
N GLY A 188 18.55 -10.05 -5.67
CA GLY A 188 19.97 -10.03 -5.37
C GLY A 188 20.39 -8.95 -4.39
N HIS A 189 19.49 -8.38 -3.62
CA HIS A 189 19.78 -7.40 -2.59
C HIS A 189 19.91 -8.07 -1.21
N ASP A 190 20.99 -7.78 -0.49
CA ASP A 190 21.26 -8.35 0.85
C ASP A 190 20.65 -7.51 1.99
N ASP A 191 20.46 -6.21 1.75
CA ASP A 191 19.89 -5.28 2.74
C ASP A 191 18.37 -5.19 2.63
N THR A 192 17.71 -4.76 3.72
CA THR A 192 16.25 -4.55 3.73
C THR A 192 15.79 -3.45 2.78
N ILE A 193 14.67 -3.69 2.10
CA ILE A 193 14.02 -2.70 1.23
C ILE A 193 13.50 -1.48 2.01
N ALA A 194 13.29 -1.62 3.34
CA ALA A 194 12.64 -0.61 4.17
C ALA A 194 13.40 0.73 4.22
N PHE A 195 14.70 0.74 3.97
CA PHE A 195 15.54 1.96 3.97
C PHE A 195 15.95 2.41 2.57
N GLU A 196 15.47 1.74 1.54
CA GLU A 196 15.73 2.11 0.17
C GLU A 196 15.07 3.44 -0.20
N PRO A 197 15.75 4.29 -1.00
CA PRO A 197 15.17 5.55 -1.43
C PRO A 197 13.92 5.31 -2.29
N TRP A 198 12.94 6.18 -2.11
CA TRP A 198 11.71 6.18 -2.91
C TRP A 198 12.04 6.34 -4.40
N PRO A 199 11.36 5.62 -5.30
CA PRO A 199 11.62 5.72 -6.74
C PRO A 199 11.30 7.13 -7.26
N VAL A 200 12.12 7.60 -8.21
CA VAL A 200 11.99 8.93 -8.81
C VAL A 200 11.36 8.80 -10.20
N TYR A 201 10.53 9.75 -10.58
CA TYR A 201 9.96 9.82 -11.93
C TYR A 201 10.51 11.01 -12.70
N ASP A 202 10.56 10.88 -14.01
CA ASP A 202 10.86 11.95 -14.94
C ASP A 202 9.54 12.48 -15.53
N GLU A 203 9.25 13.75 -15.30
CA GLU A 203 8.00 14.38 -15.76
C GLU A 203 7.87 14.33 -17.30
N ALA A 204 8.99 14.52 -18.03
CA ALA A 204 9.00 14.48 -19.48
C ALA A 204 8.59 13.11 -20.04
N LYS A 205 8.86 12.03 -19.29
CA LYS A 205 8.50 10.66 -19.69
C LYS A 205 7.06 10.26 -19.32
N THR A 206 6.32 11.13 -18.66
CA THR A 206 4.91 10.85 -18.28
C THR A 206 3.91 11.22 -19.37
N VAL A 207 4.29 12.04 -20.35
CA VAL A 207 3.44 12.56 -21.43
C VAL A 207 3.56 11.71 -22.70
N GLU A 208 2.51 11.72 -23.53
CA GLU A 208 2.61 11.17 -24.88
C GLU A 208 3.39 12.13 -25.78
N ASP A 209 4.27 11.58 -26.62
CA ASP A 209 4.79 12.32 -27.75
C ASP A 209 3.60 12.61 -28.68
N THR A 210 3.04 13.81 -28.57
CA THR A 210 2.03 14.31 -29.51
C THR A 210 2.75 14.54 -30.83
N VAL A 211 2.57 13.62 -31.78
CA VAL A 211 2.87 13.88 -33.17
C VAL A 211 1.75 14.85 -33.63
N GLU A 212 2.06 16.12 -33.77
CA GLU A 212 1.23 17.04 -34.56
C GLU A 212 1.24 16.55 -36.01
N ILE A 213 0.08 16.07 -36.50
CA ILE A 213 -0.16 15.71 -37.89
C ILE A 213 -0.66 16.94 -38.62
#